data_b7cf6f8d26625177cf335fe49753fe28
#
_entry.id   b7cf6f8d26625177cf335fe49753fe28
#
_cell.length_a   1.000
_cell.length_b   1.000
_cell.length_c   1.000
_cell.angle_alpha   90.00
_cell.angle_beta   90.00
_cell.angle_gamma   90.00
#
_symmetry.space_group_name_H-M   'P 1'
#
loop_
_entity.id
_entity.type
_entity.pdbx_description
1 polymer ?
#
loop_
_entity_poly.entity_id
_entity_poly.type
_entity_poly.pdbx_seq_one_letter_code
_entity_poly.pdbx_strand_id
1 'polypeptide(L)'
;SAFWGLDVDPEAALDGVGINRAVYGRKAKDYSTGMKERLELCLALVPHPRFLFLDEPQNGLDPDGIASLSETLRAYRDKGNCVVISTHLLHEIQGVPDECIMIRHGRAVQVTDLTGVNLADLYQGR
;
A
#
# COMPACT_ATOMS: atom_id res chain seq x y z
N SER A 1 4.20 -1.48 25.33
CA SER A 1 2.78 -1.15 25.53
C SER A 1 1.96 -1.85 24.45
N ALA A 2 1.06 -2.74 24.90
CA ALA A 2 0.20 -3.50 23.99
C ALA A 2 -0.77 -2.56 23.27
N PHE A 3 -0.44 -2.20 22.03
CA PHE A 3 -1.38 -1.56 21.13
C PHE A 3 -2.27 -2.69 20.57
N TRP A 4 -3.58 -2.64 20.82
CA TRP A 4 -4.55 -3.69 20.42
C TRP A 4 -4.28 -5.08 21.03
N GLY A 5 -3.57 -5.19 22.18
CA GLY A 5 -3.20 -6.47 22.75
C GLY A 5 -2.09 -7.23 22.01
N LEU A 6 -1.42 -6.57 21.06
CA LEU A 6 -0.30 -7.12 20.30
C LEU A 6 1.02 -6.71 20.97
N ASP A 7 1.95 -7.65 21.07
CA ASP A 7 3.33 -7.37 21.47
C ASP A 7 4.10 -6.87 20.24
N VAL A 8 4.05 -5.56 20.01
CA VAL A 8 4.68 -4.91 18.87
C VAL A 8 5.68 -3.89 19.36
N ASP A 9 6.88 -3.93 18.80
CA ASP A 9 7.84 -2.84 18.94
C ASP A 9 7.42 -1.68 18.02
N PRO A 10 6.93 -0.55 18.57
CA PRO A 10 6.45 0.55 17.77
C PRO A 10 7.56 1.21 16.94
N GLU A 11 8.80 1.23 17.43
CA GLU A 11 9.91 1.82 16.67
C GLU A 11 10.26 0.97 15.45
N ALA A 12 10.34 -0.35 15.61
CA ALA A 12 10.59 -1.27 14.49
C ALA A 12 9.45 -1.21 13.45
N ALA A 13 8.19 -1.06 13.89
CA ALA A 13 7.06 -0.92 12.98
C ALA A 13 7.12 0.39 12.17
N LEU A 14 7.49 1.51 12.80
CA LEU A 14 7.64 2.79 12.13
C LEU A 14 8.84 2.81 11.17
N ASP A 15 9.97 2.22 11.59
CA ASP A 15 11.14 2.04 10.72
C ASP A 15 10.79 1.22 9.47
N GLY A 16 10.00 0.17 9.62
CA GLY A 16 9.57 -0.73 8.54
C GLY A 16 8.77 -0.05 7.44
N VAL A 17 8.12 1.09 7.72
CA VAL A 17 7.41 1.92 6.75
C VAL A 17 8.17 3.19 6.37
N GLY A 18 9.43 3.31 6.79
CA GLY A 18 10.31 4.42 6.42
C GLY A 18 10.01 5.73 7.13
N ILE A 19 9.43 5.71 8.33
CA ILE A 19 9.28 6.91 9.17
C ILE A 19 10.59 7.11 9.94
N ASN A 20 11.21 8.28 9.77
CA ASN A 20 12.48 8.59 10.39
C ASN A 20 12.34 8.76 11.92
N ARG A 21 13.26 8.16 12.68
CA ARG A 21 13.34 8.26 14.16
C ARG A 21 13.35 9.69 14.69
N ALA A 22 13.91 10.62 13.95
CA ALA A 22 13.96 12.04 14.33
C ALA A 22 12.56 12.67 14.52
N VAL A 23 11.51 12.07 14.00
CA VAL A 23 10.13 12.59 14.07
C VAL A 23 9.20 11.78 14.97
N TYR A 24 9.65 10.69 15.61
CA TYR A 24 8.82 9.83 16.47
C TYR A 24 8.15 10.59 17.62
N GLY A 25 8.80 11.61 18.17
CA GLY A 25 8.26 12.43 19.25
C GLY A 25 7.25 13.50 18.79
N ARG A 26 7.04 13.67 17.50
CA ARG A 26 6.09 14.65 16.97
C ARG A 26 4.66 14.11 17.02
N LYS A 27 3.70 15.00 17.18
CA LYS A 27 2.27 14.63 17.06
C LYS A 27 1.96 14.31 15.59
N ALA A 28 1.15 13.29 15.36
CA ALA A 28 0.76 12.89 14.00
C ALA A 28 0.11 14.02 13.17
N LYS A 29 -0.55 14.96 13.83
CA LYS A 29 -1.11 16.17 13.18
C LYS A 29 -0.04 17.05 12.50
N ASP A 30 1.19 16.98 12.98
CA ASP A 30 2.32 17.78 12.49
C ASP A 30 3.14 17.04 11.42
N TYR A 31 2.70 15.84 11.04
CA TYR A 31 3.30 15.04 9.97
C TYR A 31 2.93 15.60 8.59
N SER A 32 3.85 15.49 7.62
CA SER A 32 3.54 15.73 6.21
C SER A 32 2.50 14.71 5.71
N THR A 33 1.86 14.97 4.56
CA THR A 33 0.91 14.03 3.96
C THR A 33 1.52 12.65 3.78
N GLY A 34 2.71 12.56 3.17
CA GLY A 34 3.40 11.28 2.98
C GLY A 34 3.78 10.57 4.29
N MET A 35 4.09 11.32 5.35
CA MET A 35 4.33 10.73 6.68
C MET A 35 3.04 10.17 7.30
N LYS A 36 1.91 10.83 7.10
CA LYS A 36 0.59 10.34 7.55
C LYS A 36 0.22 9.05 6.84
N GLU A 37 0.37 9.00 5.52
CA GLU A 37 0.12 7.79 4.72
C GLU A 37 0.99 6.60 5.19
N ARG A 38 2.27 6.85 5.44
CA ARG A 38 3.17 5.81 5.98
C ARG A 38 2.76 5.36 7.38
N LEU A 39 2.30 6.26 8.24
CA LEU A 39 1.80 5.93 9.56
C LEU A 39 0.52 5.09 9.47
N GLU A 40 -0.41 5.44 8.59
CA GLU A 40 -1.64 4.68 8.34
C GLU A 40 -1.32 3.27 7.83
N LEU A 41 -0.38 3.13 6.90
CA LEU A 41 0.10 1.83 6.45
C LEU A 41 0.72 1.02 7.59
N CYS A 42 1.55 1.65 8.43
CA CYS A 42 2.10 1.01 9.62
C CYS A 42 1.00 0.46 10.52
N LEU A 43 -0.01 1.29 10.84
CA LEU A 43 -1.14 0.89 11.68
C LEU A 43 -1.95 -0.26 11.08
N ALA A 44 -2.10 -0.29 9.76
CA ALA A 44 -2.78 -1.38 9.05
C ALA A 44 -1.97 -2.69 9.07
N LEU A 45 -0.64 -2.62 9.04
CA LEU A 45 0.25 -3.78 9.02
C LEU A 45 0.55 -4.37 10.40
N VAL A 46 0.52 -3.55 11.46
CA VAL A 46 0.84 -3.96 12.84
C VAL A 46 0.06 -5.20 13.31
N PRO A 47 -1.26 -5.35 13.03
CA PRO A 47 -2.01 -6.54 13.41
C PRO A 47 -1.64 -7.80 12.62
N HIS A 48 -0.74 -7.72 11.65
CA HIS A 48 -0.39 -8.80 10.72
C HIS A 48 -1.61 -9.45 10.05
N PRO A 49 -2.51 -8.65 9.42
CA PRO A 49 -3.74 -9.20 8.84
C PRO A 49 -3.43 -10.11 7.65
N ARG A 50 -4.18 -11.20 7.51
CA ARG A 50 -4.07 -12.06 6.31
C ARG A 50 -4.66 -11.41 5.06
N PHE A 51 -5.58 -10.47 5.24
CA PHE A 51 -6.22 -9.68 4.18
C PHE A 51 -6.03 -8.21 4.50
N LEU A 52 -5.32 -7.50 3.64
CA LEU A 52 -5.07 -6.07 3.74
C LEU A 52 -5.79 -5.35 2.60
N PHE A 53 -6.66 -4.41 2.96
CA PHE A 53 -7.38 -3.56 2.00
C PHE A 53 -6.92 -2.12 2.15
N LEU A 54 -6.45 -1.53 1.06
CA LEU A 54 -5.96 -0.16 1.02
C LEU A 54 -6.68 0.61 -0.09
N ASP A 55 -7.19 1.77 0.25
CA ASP A 55 -7.86 2.67 -0.69
C ASP A 55 -6.90 3.80 -1.07
N GLU A 56 -6.53 3.86 -2.37
CA GLU A 56 -5.62 4.86 -2.95
C GLU A 56 -4.33 5.08 -2.13
N PRO A 57 -3.60 4.03 -1.72
CA PRO A 57 -2.51 4.14 -0.74
C PRO A 57 -1.29 4.93 -1.26
N GLN A 58 -1.20 5.19 -2.55
CA GLN A 58 -0.14 5.98 -3.18
C GLN A 58 -0.40 7.48 -3.17
N ASN A 59 -1.63 7.91 -2.83
CA ASN A 59 -1.98 9.32 -2.85
C ASN A 59 -1.09 10.14 -1.90
N GLY A 60 -0.57 11.26 -2.39
CA GLY A 60 0.28 12.15 -1.61
C GLY A 60 1.71 11.66 -1.37
N LEU A 61 2.09 10.50 -1.92
CA LEU A 61 3.47 10.02 -1.90
C LEU A 61 4.27 10.60 -3.06
N ASP A 62 5.55 10.87 -2.82
CA ASP A 62 6.54 11.13 -3.86
C ASP A 62 6.99 9.82 -4.55
N PRO A 63 7.72 9.86 -5.66
CA PRO A 63 8.17 8.64 -6.36
C PRO A 63 8.91 7.64 -5.48
N ASP A 64 9.74 8.12 -4.53
CA ASP A 64 10.46 7.24 -3.61
C ASP A 64 9.50 6.59 -2.60
N GLY A 65 8.49 7.33 -2.15
CA GLY A 65 7.42 6.82 -1.30
C GLY A 65 6.59 5.74 -2.00
N ILE A 66 6.27 5.92 -3.27
CA ILE A 66 5.54 4.93 -4.08
C ILE A 66 6.38 3.66 -4.28
N ALA A 67 7.68 3.79 -4.55
CA ALA A 67 8.59 2.66 -4.66
C ALA A 67 8.65 1.86 -3.34
N SER A 68 8.83 2.56 -2.22
CA SER A 68 8.85 1.96 -0.88
C SER A 68 7.54 1.27 -0.53
N LEU A 69 6.39 1.87 -0.83
CA LEU A 69 5.07 1.27 -0.67
C LEU A 69 4.98 -0.03 -1.48
N SER A 70 5.37 0.01 -2.75
CA SER A 70 5.32 -1.14 -3.66
C SER A 70 6.17 -2.32 -3.15
N GLU A 71 7.37 -2.05 -2.66
CA GLU A 71 8.23 -3.06 -2.04
C GLU A 71 7.62 -3.65 -0.78
N THR A 72 7.06 -2.81 0.09
CA THR A 72 6.39 -3.23 1.33
C THR A 72 5.22 -4.16 1.02
N LEU A 73 4.36 -3.79 0.06
CA LEU A 73 3.19 -4.58 -0.32
C LEU A 73 3.58 -5.92 -0.97
N ARG A 74 4.60 -5.92 -1.84
CA ARG A 74 5.14 -7.17 -2.42
C ARG A 74 5.69 -8.10 -1.33
N ALA A 75 6.51 -7.58 -0.44
CA ALA A 75 7.07 -8.37 0.65
C ALA A 75 5.99 -8.94 1.59
N TYR A 76 4.91 -8.17 1.80
CA TYR A 76 3.77 -8.61 2.61
C TYR A 76 2.98 -9.73 1.92
N ARG A 77 2.72 -9.60 0.62
CA ARG A 77 2.11 -10.63 -0.21
C ARG A 77 2.95 -11.91 -0.25
N ASP A 78 4.26 -11.79 -0.44
CA ASP A 78 5.18 -12.94 -0.57
C ASP A 78 5.27 -13.77 0.71
N LYS A 79 4.85 -13.22 1.85
CA LYS A 79 4.65 -13.97 3.09
C LYS A 79 3.35 -14.79 3.13
N GLY A 80 2.58 -14.83 2.05
CA GLY A 80 1.34 -15.59 1.93
C GLY A 80 0.09 -14.81 2.34
N ASN A 81 0.18 -13.48 2.41
CA ASN A 81 -0.96 -12.61 2.69
C ASN A 81 -1.62 -12.12 1.41
N CYS A 82 -2.89 -11.74 1.50
CA CYS A 82 -3.63 -11.12 0.41
C CYS A 82 -3.66 -9.60 0.59
N VAL A 83 -3.26 -8.87 -0.46
CA VAL A 83 -3.31 -7.41 -0.50
C VAL A 83 -4.25 -6.98 -1.61
N VAL A 84 -5.22 -6.16 -1.28
CA VAL A 84 -6.15 -5.55 -2.22
C VAL A 84 -5.98 -4.04 -2.16
N ILE A 85 -5.68 -3.41 -3.29
CA ILE A 85 -5.56 -1.96 -3.39
C ILE A 85 -6.56 -1.42 -4.42
N SER A 86 -7.24 -0.34 -4.09
CA SER A 86 -7.95 0.47 -5.07
C SER A 86 -7.06 1.60 -5.57
N THR A 87 -7.10 1.91 -6.84
CA THR A 87 -6.38 3.05 -7.40
C THR A 87 -6.91 3.47 -8.77
N HIS A 88 -6.75 4.73 -9.10
CA HIS A 88 -6.92 5.28 -10.43
C HIS A 88 -5.57 5.63 -11.10
N LEU A 89 -4.46 5.58 -10.36
CA LEU A 89 -3.11 5.90 -10.83
C LEU A 89 -2.38 4.62 -11.29
N LEU A 90 -2.87 4.02 -12.35
CA LEU A 90 -2.46 2.69 -12.82
C LEU A 90 -0.98 2.59 -13.21
N HIS A 91 -0.38 3.68 -13.68
CA HIS A 91 1.03 3.73 -14.04
C HIS A 91 1.96 3.63 -12.82
N GLU A 92 1.51 4.06 -11.64
CA GLU A 92 2.29 4.02 -10.41
C GLU A 92 2.38 2.63 -9.79
N ILE A 93 1.38 1.78 -10.09
CA ILE A 93 1.33 0.40 -9.57
C ILE A 93 1.68 -0.65 -10.64
N GLN A 94 2.15 -0.22 -11.80
CA GLN A 94 2.53 -1.14 -12.88
C GLN A 94 3.54 -2.18 -12.38
N GLY A 95 3.24 -3.48 -12.59
CA GLY A 95 4.07 -4.59 -12.13
C GLY A 95 3.99 -4.90 -10.63
N VAL A 96 3.09 -4.26 -9.88
CA VAL A 96 2.83 -4.58 -8.46
C VAL A 96 1.77 -5.68 -8.32
N PRO A 97 0.57 -5.58 -8.94
CA PRO A 97 -0.48 -6.57 -8.78
C PRO A 97 -0.21 -7.86 -9.54
N ASP A 98 -0.70 -8.97 -9.01
CA ASP A 98 -0.73 -10.27 -9.70
C ASP A 98 -2.00 -10.38 -10.57
N GLU A 99 -3.09 -9.76 -10.10
CA GLU A 99 -4.39 -9.75 -10.76
C GLU A 99 -4.99 -8.34 -10.69
N CYS A 100 -5.87 -8.04 -11.61
CA CYS A 100 -6.57 -6.77 -11.66
C CYS A 100 -8.07 -6.96 -11.84
N ILE A 101 -8.87 -6.18 -11.11
CA ILE A 101 -10.31 -6.06 -11.33
C ILE A 101 -10.59 -4.65 -11.80
N MET A 102 -10.99 -4.50 -13.05
CA MET A 102 -11.35 -3.21 -13.61
C MET A 102 -12.85 -2.98 -13.51
N ILE A 103 -13.22 -1.81 -12.97
CA ILE A 103 -14.61 -1.41 -12.85
C ILE A 103 -14.87 -0.24 -13.82
N ARG A 104 -15.73 -0.47 -14.83
CA ARG A 104 -16.12 0.53 -15.81
C ARG A 104 -17.62 0.44 -16.12
N HIS A 105 -18.30 1.58 -16.13
CA HIS A 105 -19.72 1.66 -16.49
C HIS A 105 -20.60 0.63 -15.77
N GLY A 106 -20.34 0.41 -14.46
CA GLY A 106 -21.09 -0.55 -13.64
C GLY A 106 -20.80 -2.03 -13.92
N ARG A 107 -19.74 -2.32 -14.69
CA ARG A 107 -19.28 -3.69 -14.97
C ARG A 107 -17.89 -3.90 -14.39
N ALA A 108 -17.66 -5.08 -13.83
CA ALA A 108 -16.35 -5.54 -13.36
C ALA A 108 -15.77 -6.57 -14.33
N VAL A 109 -14.50 -6.40 -14.68
CA VAL A 109 -13.73 -7.34 -15.51
C VAL A 109 -12.49 -7.74 -14.73
N GLN A 110 -12.32 -9.02 -14.49
CA GLN A 110 -11.12 -9.58 -13.85
C GLN A 110 -10.11 -9.99 -14.90
N VAL A 111 -8.85 -9.63 -14.67
CA VAL A 111 -7.71 -10.04 -15.49
C VAL A 111 -6.69 -10.70 -14.57
N THR A 112 -6.46 -11.99 -14.80
CA THR A 112 -5.64 -12.86 -13.94
C THR A 112 -4.22 -13.07 -14.45
N ASP A 113 -3.96 -12.74 -15.72
CA ASP A 113 -2.61 -12.74 -16.30
C ASP A 113 -2.26 -11.32 -16.76
N LEU A 114 -1.37 -10.69 -16.01
CA LEU A 114 -0.89 -9.34 -16.29
C LEU A 114 0.49 -9.34 -16.98
N THR A 115 0.97 -10.48 -17.44
CA THR A 115 2.27 -10.61 -18.11
C THR A 115 2.30 -9.76 -19.38
N GLY A 116 3.18 -8.75 -19.42
CA GLY A 116 3.30 -7.85 -20.56
C GLY A 116 2.13 -6.87 -20.75
N VAL A 117 1.19 -6.84 -19.82
CA VAL A 117 0.02 -5.95 -19.88
C VAL A 117 0.36 -4.57 -19.35
N ASN A 118 0.05 -3.53 -20.10
CA ASN A 118 0.03 -2.17 -19.58
C ASN A 118 -1.35 -1.89 -18.97
N LEU A 119 -1.38 -1.63 -17.67
CA LEU A 119 -2.63 -1.44 -16.93
C LEU A 119 -3.44 -0.22 -17.43
N ALA A 120 -2.76 0.85 -17.86
CA ALA A 120 -3.43 2.02 -18.37
C ALA A 120 -4.10 1.76 -19.75
N ASP A 121 -3.43 1.02 -20.62
CA ASP A 121 -3.98 0.62 -21.91
C ASP A 121 -5.16 -0.33 -21.73
N LEU A 122 -5.01 -1.30 -20.84
CA LEU A 122 -6.08 -2.22 -20.46
C LEU A 122 -7.33 -1.46 -19.97
N TYR A 123 -7.14 -0.46 -19.10
CA TYR A 123 -8.24 0.37 -18.60
C TYR A 123 -8.90 1.19 -19.72
N GLN A 124 -8.15 1.68 -20.69
CA GLN A 124 -8.68 2.42 -21.85
C GLN A 124 -9.35 1.51 -22.89
N GLY A 125 -9.20 0.18 -22.75
CA GLY A 125 -9.72 -0.80 -23.71
C GLY A 125 -8.88 -0.87 -24.99
N ARG A 126 -7.59 -0.60 -24.84
CA ARG A 126 -6.59 -0.69 -25.92
C ARG A 126 -5.81 -1.99 -25.84
#